data_7258fad0c54ab05c26abd47c989a36b8
#
_entry.id   7258fad0c54ab05c26abd47c989a36b8
#
_cell.length_a   1.000
_cell.length_b   1.000
_cell.length_c   1.000
_cell.angle_alpha   90.00
_cell.angle_beta   90.00
_cell.angle_gamma   90.00
#
_symmetry.space_group_name_H-M   'P 1'
#
loop_
_entity.id
_entity.type
_entity.pdbx_description
1 polymer ?
#
loop_
_entity_poly.entity_id
_entity_poly.type
_entity_poly.pdbx_seq_one_letter_code
_entity_poly.pdbx_strand_id
1 'polypeptide(L)'
;MTRVLLVSNDFPPRRGGIQSYLHELVGQLMTNYDHALTVYAPTWKGSEEFDDEARASGYEVVRHPTTLMLPGPAVDGRMRRLIADNDIETVWFGAAAPLALLAPRARSAGARRVIASTHGHEVGWSMLPVARNALRRIGDGTDVVTYVSRYTRRRFASAFGPHAALEYVPPGVDTDRFAPDAAARPELRSPYGLGGRPVIVCLSRLVPRKGQDMLIRALPAIRERVDGAALVIVGGGPYGH
;
A
#
# COMPACT_ATOMS: atom_id res chain seq x y z
N MET A 1 12.85 15.67 16.69
CA MET A 1 12.50 14.26 16.43
C MET A 1 11.00 14.08 16.59
N THR A 2 10.24 13.83 15.51
CA THR A 2 8.78 13.60 15.57
C THR A 2 8.50 12.11 15.78
N ARG A 3 7.59 11.79 16.71
CA ARG A 3 7.22 10.39 17.00
C ARG A 3 5.97 10.00 16.22
N VAL A 4 6.09 8.96 15.40
CA VAL A 4 5.04 8.52 14.45
C VAL A 4 4.61 7.10 14.76
N LEU A 5 3.30 6.86 14.78
CA LEU A 5 2.70 5.52 14.80
C LEU A 5 2.01 5.24 13.47
N LEU A 6 2.55 4.31 12.69
CA LEU A 6 1.88 3.77 11.51
C LEU A 6 0.97 2.61 11.91
N VAL A 7 -0.32 2.70 11.61
CA VAL A 7 -1.32 1.65 11.87
C VAL A 7 -1.82 1.12 10.53
N SER A 8 -1.55 -0.14 10.20
CA SER A 8 -1.95 -0.70 8.90
C SER A 8 -2.19 -2.20 8.94
N ASN A 9 -3.21 -2.66 8.19
CA ASN A 9 -3.37 -4.07 7.84
C ASN A 9 -2.38 -4.53 6.76
N ASP A 10 -1.85 -3.57 6.02
CA ASP A 10 -1.02 -3.80 4.85
C ASP A 10 0.43 -3.44 5.16
N PHE A 11 1.15 -4.35 5.82
CA PHE A 11 2.58 -4.21 6.11
C PHE A 11 3.29 -5.56 5.94
N PRO A 12 4.59 -5.58 5.60
CA PRO A 12 5.35 -6.83 5.49
C PRO A 12 5.27 -7.70 6.76
N PRO A 13 5.56 -9.01 6.67
CA PRO A 13 6.18 -9.74 5.54
C PRO A 13 5.20 -10.16 4.43
N ARG A 14 3.89 -9.94 4.59
CA ARG A 14 2.94 -10.24 3.51
C ARG A 14 3.25 -9.41 2.28
N ARG A 15 3.33 -10.04 1.10
CA ARG A 15 3.60 -9.36 -0.16
C ARG A 15 2.35 -8.71 -0.75
N GLY A 16 2.50 -7.49 -1.26
CA GLY A 16 1.44 -6.77 -1.97
C GLY A 16 1.85 -5.34 -2.30
N GLY A 17 1.12 -4.67 -3.18
CA GLY A 17 1.48 -3.32 -3.62
C GLY A 17 1.40 -2.26 -2.52
N ILE A 18 0.42 -2.37 -1.60
CA ILE A 18 0.32 -1.43 -0.47
C ILE A 18 1.44 -1.71 0.53
N GLN A 19 1.73 -2.98 0.81
CA GLN A 19 2.79 -3.40 1.70
C GLN A 19 4.16 -2.87 1.25
N SER A 20 4.49 -3.05 -0.03
CA SER A 20 5.74 -2.53 -0.60
C SER A 20 5.78 -1.01 -0.55
N TYR A 21 4.69 -0.34 -0.93
CA TYR A 21 4.59 1.13 -0.87
C TYR A 21 4.84 1.66 0.54
N LEU A 22 4.19 1.09 1.55
CA LEU A 22 4.35 1.55 2.93
C LEU A 22 5.76 1.24 3.47
N HIS A 23 6.31 0.08 3.14
CA HIS A 23 7.66 -0.31 3.55
C HIS A 23 8.73 0.62 2.95
N GLU A 24 8.66 0.90 1.65
CA GLU A 24 9.59 1.83 1.00
C GLU A 24 9.45 3.26 1.55
N LEU A 25 8.21 3.72 1.78
CA LEU A 25 7.99 5.04 2.37
C LEU A 25 8.53 5.13 3.81
N VAL A 26 8.36 4.08 4.62
CA VAL A 26 8.98 3.97 5.95
C VAL A 26 10.50 4.03 5.85
N GLY A 27 11.10 3.25 4.94
CA GLY A 27 12.55 3.28 4.71
C GLY A 27 13.06 4.67 4.35
N GLN A 28 12.38 5.37 3.45
CA GLN A 28 12.72 6.75 3.07
C GLN A 28 12.58 7.74 4.24
N LEU A 29 11.55 7.58 5.07
CA LEU A 29 11.37 8.41 6.26
C LEU A 29 12.52 8.20 7.27
N MET A 30 12.91 6.95 7.50
CA MET A 30 13.99 6.61 8.44
C MET A 30 15.35 7.08 7.94
N THR A 31 15.59 7.05 6.61
CA THR A 31 16.87 7.44 6.03
C THR A 31 17.05 8.97 5.96
N ASN A 32 15.97 9.70 5.64
CA ASN A 32 16.07 11.12 5.30
C ASN A 32 15.62 12.07 6.40
N TYR A 33 14.98 11.57 7.45
CA TYR A 33 14.42 12.41 8.50
C TYR A 33 14.67 11.82 9.88
N ASP A 34 14.86 12.68 10.87
CA ASP A 34 14.99 12.30 12.28
C ASP A 34 13.59 12.04 12.90
N HIS A 35 13.09 10.84 12.67
CA HIS A 35 11.80 10.38 13.19
C HIS A 35 11.99 9.12 14.06
N ALA A 36 11.20 9.00 15.13
CA ALA A 36 10.97 7.72 15.77
C ALA A 36 9.69 7.12 15.21
N LEU A 37 9.79 5.96 14.60
CA LEU A 37 8.65 5.29 13.96
C LEU A 37 8.35 3.97 14.69
N THR A 38 7.09 3.79 15.07
CA THR A 38 6.52 2.52 15.49
C THR A 38 5.45 2.11 14.49
N VAL A 39 5.47 0.84 14.07
CA VAL A 39 4.45 0.27 13.20
C VAL A 39 3.56 -0.66 14.01
N TYR A 40 2.25 -0.52 13.91
CA TYR A 40 1.26 -1.44 14.47
C TYR A 40 0.56 -2.19 13.33
N ALA A 41 0.82 -3.48 13.20
CA ALA A 41 0.39 -4.30 12.07
C ALA A 41 -0.02 -5.71 12.50
N PRO A 42 -0.78 -6.46 11.66
CA PRO A 42 -1.14 -7.86 11.92
C PRO A 42 0.08 -8.78 11.97
N THR A 43 -0.10 -9.95 12.60
CA THR A 43 0.89 -11.03 12.60
C THR A 43 0.70 -11.92 11.37
N TRP A 44 1.81 -12.24 10.69
CA TRP A 44 1.88 -13.15 9.55
C TRP A 44 3.02 -14.14 9.76
N LYS A 45 3.03 -15.24 9.00
CA LYS A 45 4.20 -16.13 8.94
C LYS A 45 5.43 -15.34 8.47
N GLY A 46 6.54 -15.45 9.18
CA GLY A 46 7.78 -14.68 8.93
C GLY A 46 7.80 -13.28 9.54
N SER A 47 6.84 -12.94 10.44
CA SER A 47 6.84 -11.63 11.11
C SER A 47 8.05 -11.42 12.01
N GLU A 48 8.51 -12.44 12.74
CA GLU A 48 9.65 -12.33 13.67
C GLU A 48 10.93 -11.94 12.93
N GLU A 49 11.25 -12.65 11.84
CA GLU A 49 12.42 -12.37 11.01
C GLU A 49 12.39 -10.94 10.44
N PHE A 50 11.23 -10.55 9.88
CA PHE A 50 11.05 -9.18 9.36
C PHE A 50 11.16 -8.12 10.45
N ASP A 51 10.65 -8.38 11.65
CA ASP A 51 10.66 -7.42 12.76
C ASP A 51 12.07 -7.21 13.31
N ASP A 52 12.94 -8.22 13.24
CA ASP A 52 14.37 -8.11 13.57
C ASP A 52 15.11 -7.24 12.52
N GLU A 53 14.81 -7.41 11.23
CA GLU A 53 15.32 -6.55 10.15
C GLU A 53 14.86 -5.10 10.31
N ALA A 54 13.58 -4.89 10.66
CA ALA A 54 13.01 -3.58 10.93
C ALA A 54 13.72 -2.88 12.10
N ARG A 55 13.98 -3.60 13.17
CA ARG A 55 14.72 -3.09 14.35
C ARG A 55 16.15 -2.71 14.00
N ALA A 56 16.83 -3.51 13.18
CA ALA A 56 18.15 -3.19 12.66
C ALA A 56 18.13 -1.94 11.76
N SER A 57 17.00 -1.67 11.09
CA SER A 57 16.76 -0.48 10.29
C SER A 57 16.26 0.75 11.08
N GLY A 58 16.19 0.65 12.41
CA GLY A 58 15.91 1.77 13.30
C GLY A 58 14.43 2.04 13.61
N TYR A 59 13.50 1.11 13.31
CA TYR A 59 12.08 1.24 13.68
C TYR A 59 11.54 -0.05 14.31
N GLU A 60 10.48 0.09 15.11
CA GLU A 60 9.85 -1.02 15.80
C GLU A 60 8.54 -1.44 15.11
N VAL A 61 8.29 -2.76 15.06
CA VAL A 61 7.00 -3.31 14.62
C VAL A 61 6.33 -4.02 15.79
N VAL A 62 5.17 -3.50 16.20
CA VAL A 62 4.31 -4.11 17.20
C VAL A 62 3.23 -4.93 16.49
N ARG A 63 3.17 -6.22 16.77
CA ARG A 63 2.23 -7.12 16.10
C ARG A 63 0.91 -7.28 16.86
N HIS A 64 -0.18 -7.17 16.10
CA HIS A 64 -1.51 -7.60 16.57
C HIS A 64 -1.65 -9.12 16.40
N PRO A 65 -2.21 -9.86 17.38
CA PRO A 65 -2.19 -11.34 17.35
C PRO A 65 -3.06 -11.98 16.25
N THR A 66 -3.77 -11.20 15.45
CA THR A 66 -4.60 -11.71 14.33
C THR A 66 -4.04 -11.27 12.99
N THR A 67 -4.49 -11.92 11.91
CA THR A 67 -4.11 -11.58 10.53
C THR A 67 -4.89 -10.40 9.94
N LEU A 68 -5.88 -9.87 10.68
CA LEU A 68 -6.71 -8.73 10.28
C LEU A 68 -7.05 -7.88 11.49
N MET A 69 -6.74 -6.60 11.44
CA MET A 69 -7.16 -5.60 12.42
C MET A 69 -8.46 -4.92 11.94
N LEU A 70 -9.47 -4.91 12.79
CA LEU A 70 -10.69 -4.16 12.58
C LEU A 70 -10.77 -3.01 13.60
N PRO A 71 -11.48 -1.91 13.32
CA PRO A 71 -11.61 -0.77 14.23
C PRO A 71 -12.52 -1.10 15.43
N GLY A 72 -12.09 -2.09 16.21
CA GLY A 72 -12.77 -2.59 17.40
C GLY A 72 -11.97 -2.34 18.70
N PRO A 73 -12.53 -2.72 19.87
CA PRO A 73 -11.95 -2.42 21.18
C PRO A 73 -10.51 -2.89 21.38
N ALA A 74 -10.14 -4.06 20.84
CA ALA A 74 -8.80 -4.62 20.99
C ALA A 74 -7.75 -3.77 20.24
N VAL A 75 -8.04 -3.41 18.99
CA VAL A 75 -7.15 -2.56 18.16
C VAL A 75 -7.09 -1.14 18.71
N ASP A 76 -8.26 -0.55 19.08
CA ASP A 76 -8.34 0.77 19.72
C ASP A 76 -7.50 0.82 21.01
N GLY A 77 -7.74 -0.12 21.92
CA GLY A 77 -7.04 -0.16 23.20
C GLY A 77 -5.52 -0.32 23.07
N ARG A 78 -5.04 -1.13 22.11
CA ARG A 78 -3.60 -1.27 21.86
C ARG A 78 -3.01 -0.02 21.21
N MET A 79 -3.69 0.56 20.21
CA MET A 79 -3.28 1.80 19.56
C MET A 79 -3.13 2.94 20.57
N ARG A 80 -4.14 3.12 21.45
CA ARG A 80 -4.13 4.18 22.46
C ARG A 80 -3.00 4.02 23.46
N ARG A 81 -2.69 2.80 23.90
CA ARG A 81 -1.53 2.53 24.76
C ARG A 81 -0.23 2.89 24.03
N LEU A 82 -0.04 2.47 22.80
CA LEU A 82 1.15 2.81 22.02
C LEU A 82 1.32 4.34 21.88
N ILE A 83 0.22 5.08 21.69
CA ILE A 83 0.27 6.55 21.64
C ILE A 83 0.73 7.14 22.96
N ALA A 84 0.15 6.71 24.08
CA ALA A 84 0.46 7.24 25.40
C ALA A 84 1.84 6.84 25.89
N ASP A 85 2.22 5.57 25.76
CA ASP A 85 3.47 5.02 26.27
C ASP A 85 4.71 5.54 25.52
N ASN A 86 4.55 5.92 24.25
CA ASN A 86 5.65 6.39 23.39
C ASN A 86 5.53 7.88 23.02
N ASP A 87 4.65 8.65 23.67
CA ASP A 87 4.40 10.07 23.37
C ASP A 87 4.21 10.33 21.84
N ILE A 88 3.42 9.52 21.18
CA ILE A 88 3.21 9.63 19.73
C ILE A 88 2.48 10.94 19.39
N GLU A 89 3.09 11.74 18.54
CA GLU A 89 2.52 13.01 18.07
C GLU A 89 1.70 12.85 16.79
N THR A 90 2.12 11.94 15.91
CA THR A 90 1.47 11.71 14.61
C THR A 90 1.03 10.25 14.49
N VAL A 91 -0.26 10.04 14.22
CA VAL A 91 -0.79 8.72 13.84
C VAL A 91 -1.04 8.70 12.34
N TRP A 92 -0.44 7.73 11.67
CA TRP A 92 -0.59 7.51 10.25
C TRP A 92 -1.30 6.18 9.99
N PHE A 93 -2.53 6.23 9.47
CA PHE A 93 -3.23 5.05 9.00
C PHE A 93 -2.74 4.72 7.58
N GLY A 94 -2.01 3.62 7.44
CA GLY A 94 -1.39 3.20 6.18
C GLY A 94 -2.40 2.85 5.08
N ALA A 95 -3.64 2.49 5.46
CA ALA A 95 -4.81 2.44 4.59
C ALA A 95 -5.99 3.09 5.30
N ALA A 96 -6.66 4.05 4.65
CA ALA A 96 -7.69 4.86 5.25
C ALA A 96 -8.87 4.01 5.77
N ALA A 97 -9.44 3.18 4.94
CA ALA A 97 -10.57 2.34 5.31
C ALA A 97 -10.11 0.91 5.64
N PRO A 98 -10.58 0.31 6.74
CA PRO A 98 -11.49 0.89 7.74
C PRO A 98 -10.79 1.48 8.98
N LEU A 99 -9.48 1.31 9.16
CA LEU A 99 -8.78 1.59 10.43
C LEU A 99 -8.79 3.08 10.82
N ALA A 100 -8.79 3.99 9.84
CA ALA A 100 -8.83 5.43 10.16
C ALA A 100 -10.18 5.91 10.74
N LEU A 101 -11.19 5.03 10.87
CA LEU A 101 -12.35 5.28 11.73
C LEU A 101 -11.95 5.47 13.21
N LEU A 102 -10.75 5.01 13.60
CA LEU A 102 -10.16 5.22 14.92
C LEU A 102 -9.48 6.60 15.07
N ALA A 103 -9.46 7.45 14.07
CA ALA A 103 -8.82 8.78 14.12
C ALA A 103 -9.26 9.63 15.33
N PRO A 104 -10.56 9.75 15.68
CA PRO A 104 -10.97 10.47 16.89
C PRO A 104 -10.42 9.85 18.18
N ARG A 105 -10.25 8.52 18.21
CA ARG A 105 -9.67 7.80 19.35
C ARG A 105 -8.17 8.03 19.47
N ALA A 106 -7.45 8.10 18.34
CA ALA A 106 -6.04 8.46 18.33
C ALA A 106 -5.82 9.88 18.88
N ARG A 107 -6.65 10.85 18.49
CA ARG A 107 -6.62 12.22 19.06
C ARG A 107 -6.89 12.23 20.56
N SER A 108 -7.90 11.51 21.02
CA SER A 108 -8.22 11.41 22.45
C SER A 108 -7.10 10.79 23.28
N ALA A 109 -6.22 10.01 22.66
CA ALA A 109 -5.05 9.40 23.28
C ALA A 109 -3.79 10.27 23.27
N GLY A 110 -3.80 11.45 22.60
CA GLY A 110 -2.70 12.41 22.58
C GLY A 110 -2.14 12.75 21.21
N ALA A 111 -2.57 12.08 20.13
CA ALA A 111 -2.08 12.37 18.79
C ALA A 111 -2.49 13.79 18.35
N ARG A 112 -1.51 14.60 17.98
CA ARG A 112 -1.72 15.99 17.49
C ARG A 112 -2.07 16.02 16.01
N ARG A 113 -1.55 15.06 15.23
CA ARG A 113 -1.75 14.94 13.79
C ARG A 113 -2.23 13.55 13.43
N VAL A 114 -3.20 13.44 12.53
CA VAL A 114 -3.70 12.18 12.00
C VAL A 114 -3.71 12.21 10.48
N ILE A 115 -3.04 11.23 9.88
CA ILE A 115 -2.90 11.08 8.44
C ILE A 115 -3.56 9.76 8.02
N ALA A 116 -4.24 9.73 6.89
CA ALA A 116 -4.80 8.50 6.32
C ALA A 116 -4.41 8.37 4.85
N SER A 117 -3.77 7.25 4.48
CA SER A 117 -3.37 6.98 3.10
C SER A 117 -4.45 6.25 2.33
N THR A 118 -4.62 6.61 1.04
CA THR A 118 -5.55 5.90 0.14
C THR A 118 -4.79 5.26 -1.01
N HIS A 119 -5.24 4.08 -1.43
CA HIS A 119 -4.58 3.27 -2.46
C HIS A 119 -5.51 2.89 -3.62
N GLY A 120 -6.67 3.54 -3.70
CA GLY A 120 -7.64 3.37 -4.79
C GLY A 120 -8.80 2.41 -4.50
N HIS A 121 -8.72 1.55 -3.48
CA HIS A 121 -9.85 0.70 -3.09
C HIS A 121 -11.01 1.52 -2.48
N GLU A 122 -10.74 2.70 -1.97
CA GLU A 122 -11.72 3.67 -1.46
C GLU A 122 -12.68 4.16 -2.55
N VAL A 123 -12.32 4.03 -3.83
CA VAL A 123 -13.24 4.32 -4.93
C VAL A 123 -14.49 3.44 -4.85
N GLY A 124 -14.34 2.13 -4.58
CA GLY A 124 -15.49 1.24 -4.35
C GLY A 124 -16.31 1.65 -3.13
N TRP A 125 -15.65 2.05 -2.04
CA TRP A 125 -16.32 2.53 -0.84
C TRP A 125 -17.12 3.81 -1.09
N SER A 126 -16.62 4.73 -1.91
CA SER A 126 -17.28 6.00 -2.22
C SER A 126 -18.61 5.83 -2.99
N MET A 127 -18.82 4.67 -3.61
CA MET A 127 -20.01 4.35 -4.39
C MET A 127 -21.16 3.75 -3.55
N LEU A 128 -20.86 3.26 -2.35
CA LEU A 128 -21.85 2.61 -1.47
C LEU A 128 -22.25 3.56 -0.34
N PRO A 129 -23.55 3.83 -0.10
CA PRO A 129 -23.99 4.84 0.87
C PRO A 129 -23.40 4.68 2.27
N VAL A 130 -23.42 3.47 2.83
CA VAL A 130 -22.88 3.18 4.17
C VAL A 130 -21.38 3.37 4.22
N ALA A 131 -20.67 2.82 3.23
CA ALA A 131 -19.20 2.94 3.14
C ALA A 131 -18.77 4.40 2.87
N ARG A 132 -19.55 5.16 2.09
CA ARG A 132 -19.35 6.59 1.88
C ARG A 132 -19.46 7.38 3.19
N ASN A 133 -20.41 7.03 4.07
CA ASN A 133 -20.51 7.65 5.39
C ASN A 133 -19.29 7.32 6.28
N ALA A 134 -18.73 6.11 6.16
CA ALA A 134 -17.49 5.76 6.84
C ALA A 134 -16.31 6.61 6.33
N LEU A 135 -16.18 6.80 5.00
CA LEU A 135 -15.16 7.68 4.42
C LEU A 135 -15.33 9.13 4.91
N ARG A 136 -16.57 9.61 5.03
CA ARG A 136 -16.85 10.96 5.57
C ARG A 136 -16.34 11.10 7.00
N ARG A 137 -16.64 10.13 7.87
CA ARG A 137 -16.15 10.12 9.26
C ARG A 137 -14.62 10.07 9.34
N ILE A 138 -13.98 9.34 8.42
CA ILE A 138 -12.52 9.31 8.31
C ILE A 138 -12.01 10.70 7.94
N GLY A 139 -12.57 11.34 6.92
CA GLY A 139 -12.16 12.68 6.50
C GLY A 139 -12.37 13.73 7.59
N ASP A 140 -13.49 13.66 8.33
CA ASP A 140 -13.77 14.58 9.44
C ASP A 140 -12.82 14.37 10.65
N GLY A 141 -12.25 13.16 10.80
CA GLY A 141 -11.32 12.80 11.89
C GLY A 141 -9.84 12.97 11.57
N THR A 142 -9.46 13.16 10.30
CA THR A 142 -8.06 13.25 9.85
C THR A 142 -7.69 14.66 9.40
N ASP A 143 -6.41 15.02 9.54
CA ASP A 143 -5.88 16.31 9.04
C ASP A 143 -5.54 16.21 7.55
N VAL A 144 -4.99 15.03 7.16
CA VAL A 144 -4.52 14.79 5.80
C VAL A 144 -5.00 13.44 5.32
N VAL A 145 -5.54 13.40 4.11
CA VAL A 145 -5.80 12.18 3.35
C VAL A 145 -4.87 12.17 2.14
N THR A 146 -3.96 11.19 2.06
CA THR A 146 -3.07 11.07 0.92
C THR A 146 -3.71 10.29 -0.22
N TYR A 147 -3.32 10.60 -1.45
CA TYR A 147 -3.81 9.87 -2.63
C TYR A 147 -2.68 9.60 -3.63
N VAL A 148 -2.77 8.45 -4.31
CA VAL A 148 -1.73 7.94 -5.21
C VAL A 148 -1.92 8.36 -6.68
N SER A 149 -3.09 8.88 -7.06
CA SER A 149 -3.34 9.34 -8.43
C SER A 149 -4.46 10.38 -8.51
N ARG A 150 -4.39 11.28 -9.50
CA ARG A 150 -5.45 12.25 -9.79
C ARG A 150 -6.78 11.58 -10.14
N TYR A 151 -6.73 10.39 -10.75
CA TYR A 151 -7.92 9.60 -11.05
C TYR A 151 -8.66 9.18 -9.77
N THR A 152 -7.95 8.56 -8.83
CA THR A 152 -8.56 8.10 -7.57
C THR A 152 -9.09 9.26 -6.76
N ARG A 153 -8.33 10.39 -6.66
CA ARG A 153 -8.77 11.62 -5.99
C ARG A 153 -10.12 12.11 -6.53
N ARG A 154 -10.27 12.22 -7.85
CA ARG A 154 -11.51 12.71 -8.48
C ARG A 154 -12.73 11.83 -8.13
N ARG A 155 -12.53 10.54 -7.88
CA ARG A 155 -13.59 9.58 -7.58
C ARG A 155 -14.05 9.63 -6.13
N PHE A 156 -13.14 9.80 -5.18
CA PHE A 156 -13.47 9.67 -3.75
C PHE A 156 -13.41 10.97 -2.95
N ALA A 157 -12.81 12.06 -3.45
CA ALA A 157 -12.58 13.28 -2.68
C ALA A 157 -13.85 13.79 -1.98
N SER A 158 -14.97 13.85 -2.69
CA SER A 158 -16.24 14.29 -2.12
C SER A 158 -16.79 13.39 -1.01
N ALA A 159 -16.35 12.13 -0.95
CA ALA A 159 -16.76 11.21 0.10
C ALA A 159 -16.03 11.48 1.42
N PHE A 160 -14.78 11.95 1.39
CA PHE A 160 -14.03 12.35 2.58
C PHE A 160 -14.49 13.70 3.15
N GLY A 161 -15.14 14.54 2.34
CA GLY A 161 -15.59 15.87 2.78
C GLY A 161 -14.49 16.93 2.73
N PRO A 162 -14.74 18.14 3.27
CA PRO A 162 -13.86 19.28 3.11
C PRO A 162 -12.82 19.49 4.24
N HIS A 163 -12.86 18.71 5.33
CA HIS A 163 -12.02 18.97 6.50
C HIS A 163 -10.56 18.53 6.30
N ALA A 164 -10.35 17.31 5.78
CA ALA A 164 -9.00 16.81 5.53
C ALA A 164 -8.37 17.48 4.31
N ALA A 165 -7.12 17.90 4.42
CA ALA A 165 -6.31 18.24 3.26
C ALA A 165 -6.08 17.01 2.39
N LEU A 166 -6.09 17.18 1.06
CA LEU A 166 -5.81 16.09 0.12
C LEU A 166 -4.42 16.27 -0.46
N GLU A 167 -3.49 15.35 -0.10
CA GLU A 167 -2.09 15.43 -0.50
C GLU A 167 -1.71 14.33 -1.48
N TYR A 168 -0.98 14.69 -2.54
CA TYR A 168 -0.53 13.78 -3.57
C TYR A 168 0.78 13.09 -3.15
N VAL A 169 0.70 11.80 -2.85
CA VAL A 169 1.86 10.98 -2.48
C VAL A 169 1.85 9.72 -3.36
N PRO A 170 2.38 9.82 -4.60
CA PRO A 170 2.44 8.68 -5.51
C PRO A 170 3.50 7.66 -5.06
N PRO A 171 3.37 6.37 -5.47
CA PRO A 171 4.46 5.44 -5.30
C PRO A 171 5.71 5.91 -6.03
N GLY A 172 6.83 5.85 -5.33
CA GLY A 172 8.15 6.04 -5.91
C GLY A 172 8.66 4.76 -6.58
N VAL A 173 9.78 4.87 -7.26
CA VAL A 173 10.55 3.75 -7.79
C VAL A 173 12.04 4.04 -7.62
N ASP A 174 12.77 3.03 -7.19
CA ASP A 174 14.23 3.07 -7.14
C ASP A 174 14.77 2.93 -8.58
N THR A 175 15.24 4.04 -9.16
CA THR A 175 15.71 4.09 -10.55
C THR A 175 17.07 3.45 -10.74
N ASP A 176 17.85 3.28 -9.70
CA ASP A 176 19.14 2.59 -9.75
C ASP A 176 18.94 1.08 -9.75
N ARG A 177 18.01 0.59 -8.94
CA ARG A 177 17.62 -0.83 -8.89
C ARG A 177 16.85 -1.26 -10.13
N PHE A 178 15.93 -0.43 -10.64
CA PHE A 178 15.07 -0.72 -11.79
C PHE A 178 15.56 -0.02 -13.05
N ALA A 179 16.84 -0.19 -13.36
CA ALA A 179 17.47 0.28 -14.58
C ALA A 179 17.47 -0.79 -15.68
N PRO A 180 17.51 -0.40 -16.97
CA PRO A 180 17.70 -1.34 -18.06
C PRO A 180 19.04 -2.10 -17.94
N ASP A 181 18.98 -3.41 -17.92
CA ASP A 181 20.16 -4.29 -17.95
C ASP A 181 20.19 -5.08 -19.26
N ALA A 182 21.07 -4.69 -20.16
CA ALA A 182 21.22 -5.36 -21.44
C ALA A 182 21.92 -6.74 -21.30
N ALA A 183 22.75 -6.93 -20.26
CA ALA A 183 23.47 -8.19 -20.03
C ALA A 183 22.56 -9.29 -19.48
N ALA A 184 21.61 -8.95 -18.63
CA ALA A 184 20.64 -9.91 -18.09
C ALA A 184 19.57 -10.36 -19.12
N ARG A 185 19.41 -9.62 -20.23
CA ARG A 185 18.36 -9.88 -21.22
C ARG A 185 18.40 -11.28 -21.84
N PRO A 186 19.55 -11.83 -22.30
CA PRO A 186 19.62 -13.18 -22.86
C PRO A 186 19.24 -14.26 -21.86
N GLU A 187 19.73 -14.18 -20.64
CA GLU A 187 19.47 -15.17 -19.58
C GLU A 187 17.98 -15.25 -19.21
N LEU A 188 17.33 -14.09 -19.12
CA LEU A 188 15.90 -14.02 -18.81
C LEU A 188 15.00 -14.48 -19.96
N ARG A 189 15.44 -14.39 -21.20
CA ARG A 189 14.65 -14.68 -22.39
C ARG A 189 14.81 -16.10 -22.90
N SER A 190 15.99 -16.69 -22.73
CA SER A 190 16.34 -18.02 -23.22
C SER A 190 15.43 -19.14 -22.69
N PRO A 191 15.14 -19.24 -21.39
CA PRO A 191 14.29 -20.29 -20.85
C PRO A 191 12.86 -20.32 -21.42
N TYR A 192 12.40 -19.20 -21.97
CA TYR A 192 11.06 -19.05 -22.54
C TYR A 192 11.06 -19.03 -24.09
N GLY A 193 12.18 -19.33 -24.73
CA GLY A 193 12.30 -19.31 -26.19
C GLY A 193 12.00 -17.97 -26.84
N LEU A 194 12.24 -16.86 -26.11
CA LEU A 194 11.88 -15.50 -26.58
C LEU A 194 12.90 -14.91 -27.56
N GLY A 195 14.17 -15.31 -27.49
CA GLY A 195 15.21 -14.84 -28.39
C GLY A 195 15.18 -13.32 -28.61
N GLY A 196 15.27 -12.88 -29.86
CA GLY A 196 15.13 -11.49 -30.29
C GLY A 196 13.70 -10.96 -30.47
N ARG A 197 12.69 -11.77 -30.20
CA ARG A 197 11.28 -11.40 -30.43
C ARG A 197 10.86 -10.17 -29.63
N PRO A 198 9.98 -9.30 -30.18
CA PRO A 198 9.29 -8.28 -29.41
C PRO A 198 8.46 -8.93 -28.28
N VAL A 199 8.59 -8.44 -27.02
CA VAL A 199 7.91 -9.01 -25.86
C VAL A 199 7.06 -7.97 -25.16
N ILE A 200 5.80 -8.30 -24.97
CA ILE A 200 4.86 -7.58 -24.11
C ILE A 200 4.87 -8.27 -22.75
N VAL A 201 5.19 -7.56 -21.68
CA VAL A 201 5.15 -8.08 -20.31
C VAL A 201 3.93 -7.54 -19.57
N CYS A 202 3.10 -8.43 -19.03
CA CYS A 202 2.01 -8.10 -18.14
C CYS A 202 2.33 -8.60 -16.72
N LEU A 203 2.84 -7.71 -15.88
CA LEU A 203 3.17 -8.02 -14.48
C LEU A 203 2.03 -7.57 -13.57
N SER A 204 1.23 -8.50 -13.06
CA SER A 204 0.12 -8.17 -12.15
C SER A 204 -0.45 -9.41 -11.46
N ARG A 205 -1.25 -9.19 -10.40
CA ARG A 205 -2.09 -10.27 -9.85
C ARG A 205 -3.06 -10.78 -10.91
N LEU A 206 -3.25 -12.09 -10.97
CA LEU A 206 -4.17 -12.74 -11.92
C LEU A 206 -5.61 -12.64 -11.37
N VAL A 207 -6.25 -11.51 -11.68
CA VAL A 207 -7.65 -11.20 -11.32
C VAL A 207 -8.33 -10.45 -12.48
N PRO A 208 -9.66 -10.59 -12.68
CA PRO A 208 -10.36 -10.06 -13.86
C PRO A 208 -10.12 -8.58 -14.13
N ARG A 209 -10.10 -7.76 -13.09
CA ARG A 209 -9.92 -6.29 -13.19
C ARG A 209 -8.56 -5.85 -13.74
N LYS A 210 -7.60 -6.77 -13.91
CA LYS A 210 -6.26 -6.47 -14.46
C LYS A 210 -6.17 -6.65 -15.97
N GLY A 211 -7.19 -7.23 -16.61
CA GLY A 211 -7.33 -7.24 -18.05
C GLY A 211 -6.36 -8.14 -18.81
N GLN A 212 -5.79 -9.19 -18.19
CA GLN A 212 -4.91 -10.14 -18.88
C GLN A 212 -5.62 -10.80 -20.06
N ASP A 213 -6.90 -11.11 -19.92
CA ASP A 213 -7.75 -11.67 -20.96
C ASP A 213 -7.84 -10.75 -22.19
N MET A 214 -7.87 -9.44 -22.00
CA MET A 214 -7.87 -8.47 -23.08
C MET A 214 -6.54 -8.48 -23.85
N LEU A 215 -5.41 -8.62 -23.18
CA LEU A 215 -4.10 -8.75 -23.83
C LEU A 215 -3.99 -10.06 -24.61
N ILE A 216 -4.50 -11.16 -24.06
CA ILE A 216 -4.51 -12.47 -24.74
C ILE A 216 -5.35 -12.36 -26.03
N ARG A 217 -6.54 -11.77 -25.97
CA ARG A 217 -7.42 -11.57 -27.12
C ARG A 217 -6.86 -10.61 -28.17
N ALA A 218 -6.09 -9.61 -27.73
CA ALA A 218 -5.46 -8.66 -28.64
C ALA A 218 -4.20 -9.20 -29.34
N LEU A 219 -3.58 -10.25 -28.79
CA LEU A 219 -2.31 -10.78 -29.30
C LEU A 219 -2.32 -11.18 -30.78
N PRO A 220 -3.37 -11.82 -31.35
CA PRO A 220 -3.41 -12.10 -32.78
C PRO A 220 -3.29 -10.82 -33.63
N ALA A 221 -4.09 -9.80 -33.35
CA ALA A 221 -4.05 -8.53 -34.08
C ALA A 221 -2.73 -7.76 -33.91
N ILE A 222 -2.06 -7.94 -32.76
CA ILE A 222 -0.72 -7.39 -32.55
C ILE A 222 0.29 -8.09 -33.44
N ARG A 223 0.22 -9.42 -33.55
CA ARG A 223 1.12 -10.23 -34.39
C ARG A 223 0.99 -9.95 -35.90
N GLU A 224 -0.18 -9.54 -36.35
CA GLU A 224 -0.37 -9.07 -37.73
C GLU A 224 0.47 -7.83 -38.06
N ARG A 225 0.78 -7.00 -37.05
CA ARG A 225 1.53 -5.75 -37.21
C ARG A 225 2.98 -5.84 -36.73
N VAL A 226 3.26 -6.75 -35.80
CA VAL A 226 4.57 -6.94 -35.17
C VAL A 226 4.88 -8.42 -35.19
N ASP A 227 5.60 -8.83 -36.22
CA ASP A 227 5.95 -10.23 -36.43
C ASP A 227 6.66 -10.85 -35.23
N GLY A 228 6.25 -12.07 -34.88
CA GLY A 228 6.82 -12.82 -33.77
C GLY A 228 6.57 -12.26 -32.38
N ALA A 229 5.70 -11.25 -32.20
CA ALA A 229 5.39 -10.69 -30.87
C ALA A 229 4.96 -11.76 -29.88
N ALA A 230 5.54 -11.74 -28.68
CA ALA A 230 5.23 -12.64 -27.57
C ALA A 230 4.61 -11.90 -26.39
N LEU A 231 3.66 -12.54 -25.71
CA LEU A 231 3.06 -12.05 -24.48
C LEU A 231 3.55 -12.91 -23.31
N VAL A 232 4.13 -12.28 -22.30
CA VAL A 232 4.55 -12.91 -21.04
C VAL A 232 3.70 -12.37 -19.92
N ILE A 233 2.95 -13.24 -19.25
CA ILE A 233 2.12 -12.89 -18.11
C ILE A 233 2.82 -13.37 -16.84
N VAL A 234 3.13 -12.43 -15.96
CA VAL A 234 3.86 -12.70 -14.71
C VAL A 234 2.99 -12.31 -13.52
N GLY A 235 2.78 -13.26 -12.63
CA GLY A 235 2.04 -13.03 -11.39
C GLY A 235 1.32 -14.27 -10.88
N GLY A 236 0.74 -14.15 -9.69
CA GLY A 236 -0.10 -15.17 -9.07
C GLY A 236 -1.50 -14.67 -8.80
N GLY A 237 -2.43 -15.58 -8.55
CA GLY A 237 -3.81 -15.25 -8.22
C GLY A 237 -4.78 -16.40 -8.47
N PRO A 238 -6.06 -16.24 -8.15
CA PRO A 238 -7.07 -17.30 -8.27
C PRO A 238 -7.31 -17.79 -9.70
N TYR A 239 -6.83 -17.08 -10.72
CA TYR A 239 -6.93 -17.45 -12.15
C TYR A 239 -5.60 -17.93 -12.74
N GLY A 240 -4.67 -18.36 -11.90
CA GLY A 240 -3.34 -18.85 -12.31
C GLY A 240 -3.25 -20.36 -12.57
N HIS A 241 -4.38 -21.02 -12.86
CA HIS A 241 -4.45 -22.46 -13.19
C HIS A 241 -4.78 -22.64 -14.65
#